data_2db31a17327a848561432952d4ada669
#
_entry.id   2db31a17327a848561432952d4ada669
#
_cell.length_a   1.000
_cell.length_b   1.000
_cell.length_c   1.000
_cell.angle_alpha   90.00
_cell.angle_beta   90.00
_cell.angle_gamma   90.00
#
_symmetry.space_group_name_H-M   'P 1'
#
loop_
_entity.id
_entity.type
_entity.pdbx_description
1 polymer ?
#
loop_
_entity_poly.entity_id
_entity_poly.type
_entity_poly.pdbx_seq_one_letter_code
_entity_poly.pdbx_strand_id
1 'polypeptide(L)'
;LTTLIIMEEKETCPAQRLLKMLSGKWKAEIFRLAVESPLRFNNLLRQIQGSNKQSLATALKELEEEGLLEKITIKLKPLHIEYNLTDKGKALIPVFQQLEGLSQ
;
A
#
# COMPACT_ATOMS: atom_id res chain seq x y z
N LEU A 1 -1.09 -33.37 3.87
CA LEU A 1 -1.10 -32.97 3.46
C LEU A 1 -1.47 -32.45 3.06
N THR A 2 -1.56 -32.44 2.98
CA THR A 2 -1.72 -31.84 2.42
C THR A 2 -2.34 -31.25 2.21
N THR A 3 -2.71 -31.45 2.30
CA THR A 3 -3.20 -30.89 1.95
C THR A 3 -3.62 -30.14 2.12
N LEU A 4 -3.72 -30.11 2.42
CA LEU A 4 -3.97 -29.35 2.38
C LEU A 4 -4.09 -28.63 2.15
N ILE A 5 -4.06 -28.81 2.18
CA ILE A 5 -3.97 -28.10 1.74
C ILE A 5 -4.51 -27.55 1.11
N ILE A 6 -4.96 -27.87 0.93
CA ILE A 6 -5.46 -27.30 0.17
C ILE A 6 -6.29 -26.53 0.22
N MET A 7 -6.72 -26.52 0.82
CA MET A 7 -7.38 -25.71 0.78
C MET A 7 -7.34 -24.69 0.82
N GLU A 8 -6.91 -24.52 1.03
CA GLU A 8 -6.81 -23.57 1.06
C GLU A 8 -6.68 -22.90 0.31
N GLU A 9 -6.70 -23.26 -0.25
CA GLU A 9 -6.71 -22.77 -1.10
C GLU A 9 -7.33 -21.80 -1.54
N LYS A 10 -8.03 -21.88 -1.64
CA LYS A 10 -8.77 -20.85 -2.09
C LYS A 10 -8.53 -19.67 -1.29
N GLU A 11 -8.37 -19.86 -0.07
CA GLU A 11 -7.86 -18.81 0.75
C GLU A 11 -6.44 -18.62 0.41
N THR A 12 -6.08 -17.50 -0.12
CA THR A 12 -4.69 -17.22 -0.37
C THR A 12 -3.95 -17.13 0.94
N CYS A 13 -2.71 -17.55 0.99
CA CYS A 13 -1.93 -17.34 2.18
C CYS A 13 -1.68 -15.84 2.35
N PRO A 14 -1.59 -15.34 3.59
CA PRO A 14 -1.44 -13.91 3.81
C PRO A 14 -0.22 -13.31 3.12
N ALA A 15 0.90 -14.02 3.10
CA ALA A 15 2.09 -13.51 2.44
C ALA A 15 1.87 -13.34 0.95
N GLN A 16 1.19 -14.31 0.33
CA GLN A 16 0.92 -14.26 -1.09
C GLN A 16 0.04 -13.07 -1.45
N ARG A 17 -0.97 -12.83 -0.63
CA ARG A 17 -1.88 -11.70 -0.85
C ARG A 17 -1.15 -10.38 -0.73
N LEU A 18 -0.28 -10.25 0.27
CA LEU A 18 0.48 -9.03 0.46
C LEU A 18 1.47 -8.80 -0.67
N LEU A 19 2.12 -9.86 -1.13
CA LEU A 19 3.03 -9.74 -2.26
C LEU A 19 2.31 -9.29 -3.51
N LYS A 20 1.13 -9.86 -3.76
CA LYS A 20 0.36 -9.47 -4.92
C LYS A 20 -0.05 -8.01 -4.84
N MET A 21 -0.45 -7.57 -3.66
CA MET A 21 -0.85 -6.19 -3.50
C MET A 21 0.31 -5.24 -3.75
N LEU A 22 1.49 -5.57 -3.27
CA LEU A 22 2.65 -4.70 -3.44
C LEU A 22 3.28 -4.82 -4.81
N SER A 23 2.84 -5.78 -5.63
CA SER A 23 3.40 -5.95 -6.96
C SER A 23 2.85 -4.96 -7.97
N GLY A 24 1.76 -4.27 -7.65
CA GLY A 24 1.20 -3.27 -8.55
C GLY A 24 2.14 -2.10 -8.71
N LYS A 25 2.12 -1.52 -9.91
CA LYS A 25 3.05 -0.46 -10.25
C LYS A 25 2.99 0.72 -9.28
N TRP A 26 1.77 1.17 -8.98
CA TRP A 26 1.61 2.36 -8.17
C TRP A 26 1.62 2.05 -6.68
N LYS A 27 1.15 0.87 -6.28
CA LYS A 27 1.02 0.55 -4.87
C LYS A 27 2.37 0.46 -4.18
N ALA A 28 3.35 -0.16 -4.84
CA ALA A 28 4.68 -0.26 -4.26
C ALA A 28 5.31 1.11 -4.08
N GLU A 29 5.14 1.97 -5.09
CA GLU A 29 5.69 3.32 -5.01
C GLU A 29 5.02 4.13 -3.91
N ILE A 30 3.71 4.01 -3.80
CA ILE A 30 2.97 4.72 -2.76
C ILE A 30 3.39 4.23 -1.38
N PHE A 31 3.54 2.93 -1.22
CA PHE A 31 3.97 2.37 0.05
C PHE A 31 5.35 2.90 0.44
N ARG A 32 6.26 2.93 -0.52
CA ARG A 32 7.61 3.41 -0.26
C ARG A 32 7.60 4.85 0.22
N LEU A 33 6.79 5.69 -0.39
CA LEU A 33 6.69 7.07 0.02
C LEU A 33 6.03 7.22 1.39
N ALA A 34 5.08 6.35 1.69
CA ALA A 34 4.38 6.39 2.98
C ALA A 34 5.30 6.04 4.14
N VAL A 35 6.34 5.25 3.88
CA VAL A 35 7.32 4.92 4.91
C VAL A 35 8.00 6.18 5.42
N GLU A 36 8.20 7.16 4.55
CA GLU A 36 8.96 8.35 4.89
C GLU A 36 8.12 9.46 5.53
N SER A 37 6.88 9.60 5.09
CA SER A 37 6.05 10.70 5.60
C SER A 37 4.60 10.46 5.25
N PRO A 38 3.68 11.18 5.91
CA PRO A 38 2.27 11.12 5.54
C PRO A 38 2.07 11.54 4.09
N LEU A 39 1.09 10.93 3.44
CA LEU A 39 0.84 11.14 2.02
C LEU A 39 -0.32 12.09 1.80
N ARG A 40 -0.19 12.94 0.81
CA ARG A 40 -1.28 13.77 0.32
C ARG A 40 -1.49 13.47 -1.16
N PHE A 41 -2.76 13.38 -1.55
CA PHE A 41 -3.09 12.98 -2.91
C PHE A 41 -2.42 13.86 -3.96
N ASN A 42 -2.51 15.18 -3.80
CA ASN A 42 -1.92 16.09 -4.78
C ASN A 42 -0.42 15.98 -4.86
N ASN A 43 0.23 15.70 -3.73
CA ASN A 43 1.67 15.50 -3.73
C ASN A 43 2.06 14.24 -4.48
N LEU A 44 1.27 13.18 -4.31
CA LEU A 44 1.53 11.94 -5.03
C LEU A 44 1.42 12.14 -6.53
N LEU A 45 0.44 12.92 -6.98
CA LEU A 45 0.30 13.18 -8.40
C LEU A 45 1.54 13.85 -8.97
N ARG A 46 2.18 14.71 -8.20
CA ARG A 46 3.39 15.38 -8.66
C ARG A 46 4.61 14.49 -8.58
N GLN A 47 4.69 13.65 -7.57
CA GLN A 47 5.88 12.83 -7.33
C GLN A 47 5.96 11.60 -8.19
N ILE A 48 4.82 11.00 -8.49
CA ILE A 48 4.80 9.74 -9.23
C ILE A 48 4.49 10.02 -10.70
N GLN A 49 5.54 10.04 -11.50
CA GLN A 49 5.39 10.34 -12.91
C GLN A 49 4.64 9.22 -13.62
N GLY A 50 3.80 9.61 -14.55
CA GLY A 50 3.01 8.63 -15.29
C GLY A 50 1.74 8.23 -14.61
N SER A 51 1.52 8.68 -13.38
CA SER A 51 0.29 8.38 -12.67
C SER A 51 -0.79 9.39 -13.06
N ASN A 52 -2.03 9.03 -12.71
CA ASN A 52 -3.14 9.95 -12.89
C ASN A 52 -4.09 9.80 -11.70
N LYS A 53 -5.08 10.68 -11.63
CA LYS A 53 -5.97 10.71 -10.49
C LYS A 53 -6.66 9.37 -10.24
N GLN A 54 -7.12 8.75 -11.32
CA GLN A 54 -7.84 7.49 -11.18
C GLN A 54 -6.95 6.36 -10.68
N SER A 55 -5.75 6.25 -11.26
CA SER A 55 -4.81 5.20 -10.86
C SER A 55 -4.40 5.34 -9.40
N LEU A 56 -4.10 6.57 -8.98
CA LEU A 56 -3.70 6.82 -7.61
C LEU A 56 -4.85 6.59 -6.63
N ALA A 57 -6.05 7.05 -6.99
CA ALA A 57 -7.19 6.85 -6.12
C ALA A 57 -7.49 5.37 -5.93
N THR A 58 -7.40 4.59 -6.99
CA THR A 58 -7.62 3.15 -6.91
C THR A 58 -6.57 2.49 -6.04
N ALA A 59 -5.30 2.85 -6.25
CA ALA A 59 -4.22 2.24 -5.48
C ALA A 59 -4.33 2.59 -3.99
N LEU A 60 -4.64 3.84 -3.68
CA LEU A 60 -4.80 4.26 -2.29
C LEU A 60 -5.96 3.53 -1.63
N LYS A 61 -7.06 3.39 -2.36
CA LYS A 61 -8.22 2.69 -1.82
C LYS A 61 -7.91 1.24 -1.52
N GLU A 62 -7.19 0.58 -2.43
CA GLU A 62 -6.83 -0.81 -2.22
C GLU A 62 -5.90 -0.98 -1.03
N LEU A 63 -4.93 -0.09 -0.88
CA LEU A 63 -4.03 -0.13 0.27
C LEU A 63 -4.79 0.11 1.57
N GLU A 64 -5.77 1.00 1.52
CA GLU A 64 -6.60 1.26 2.67
C GLU A 64 -7.47 0.06 3.03
N GLU A 65 -8.05 -0.59 2.02
CA GLU A 65 -8.88 -1.76 2.25
C GLU A 65 -8.09 -2.94 2.82
N GLU A 66 -6.82 -3.04 2.45
CA GLU A 66 -5.96 -4.09 3.02
C GLU A 66 -5.46 -3.74 4.40
N GLY A 67 -5.78 -2.55 4.88
CA GLY A 67 -5.38 -2.15 6.21
C GLY A 67 -3.95 -1.66 6.33
N LEU A 68 -3.31 -1.32 5.21
CA LEU A 68 -1.94 -0.83 5.23
C LEU A 68 -1.87 0.68 5.38
N LEU A 69 -2.86 1.39 4.87
CA LEU A 69 -2.96 2.84 5.01
C LEU A 69 -4.25 3.20 5.71
N GLU A 70 -4.24 4.31 6.42
CA GLU A 70 -5.46 4.88 6.97
C GLU A 70 -5.59 6.32 6.52
N LYS A 71 -6.82 6.70 6.23
CA LYS A 71 -7.15 8.01 5.74
C LYS A 71 -7.56 8.89 6.91
N ILE A 72 -6.89 10.00 7.08
CA ILE A 72 -7.10 10.87 8.22
C ILE A 72 -7.47 12.26 7.72
N THR A 73 -8.60 12.78 8.20
CA THR A 73 -9.00 14.15 7.90
C THR A 73 -8.35 15.07 8.93
N ILE A 74 -7.41 15.89 8.48
CA ILE A 74 -6.71 16.82 9.36
C ILE A 74 -7.54 18.08 9.58
N LYS A 75 -8.15 18.57 8.50
CA LYS A 75 -8.93 19.78 8.52
C LYS A 75 -10.13 19.64 7.61
N LEU A 76 -11.21 20.32 7.95
CA LEU A 76 -12.38 20.32 7.08
C LEU A 76 -12.44 21.54 6.15
N LYS A 77 -11.88 22.67 6.58
CA LYS A 77 -11.91 23.89 5.77
C LYS A 77 -10.56 24.58 5.86
N PRO A 78 -9.77 24.58 4.79
CA PRO A 78 -9.96 23.78 3.59
C PRO A 78 -9.74 22.31 3.89
N LEU A 79 -10.32 21.46 3.08
CA LEU A 79 -10.21 20.02 3.30
C LEU A 79 -8.77 19.57 3.18
N HIS A 80 -8.28 18.92 4.23
CA HIS A 80 -6.91 18.42 4.26
C HIS A 80 -6.96 16.97 4.73
N ILE A 81 -6.65 16.06 3.82
CA ILE A 81 -6.67 14.63 4.09
C ILE A 81 -5.27 14.09 3.89
N GLU A 82 -4.83 13.25 4.84
CA GLU A 82 -3.54 12.57 4.74
C GLU A 82 -3.75 11.07 4.85
N TYR A 83 -2.83 10.33 4.26
CA TYR A 83 -2.80 8.88 4.38
C TYR A 83 -1.54 8.48 5.13
N ASN A 84 -1.71 7.72 6.19
CA ASN A 84 -0.60 7.26 7.02
C ASN A 84 -0.55 5.75 7.04
N LEU A 85 0.64 5.20 7.30
CA LEU A 85 0.75 3.77 7.49
C LEU A 85 0.05 3.38 8.80
N THR A 86 -0.70 2.30 8.74
CA THR A 86 -1.26 1.69 9.94
C THR A 86 -0.17 0.88 10.64
N ASP A 87 -0.49 0.34 11.82
CA ASP A 87 0.46 -0.56 12.49
C ASP A 87 0.78 -1.76 11.60
N LYS A 88 -0.22 -2.28 10.89
CA LYS A 88 0.01 -3.37 9.97
C LYS A 88 0.95 -2.95 8.84
N GLY A 89 0.75 -1.74 8.31
CA GLY A 89 1.63 -1.22 7.27
C GLY A 89 3.05 -1.06 7.77
N LYS A 90 3.22 -0.57 8.99
CA LYS A 90 4.55 -0.40 9.56
C LYS A 90 5.24 -1.75 9.76
N ALA A 91 4.48 -2.78 10.11
CA ALA A 91 5.04 -4.11 10.28
C ALA A 91 5.57 -4.68 8.98
N LEU A 92 5.08 -4.19 7.85
CA LEU A 92 5.55 -4.65 6.55
C LEU A 92 6.81 -3.94 6.07
N ILE A 93 7.23 -2.87 6.73
CA ILE A 93 8.40 -2.11 6.28
C ILE A 93 9.64 -3.00 6.11
N PRO A 94 10.02 -3.83 7.10
CA PRO A 94 11.20 -4.67 6.91
C PRO A 94 11.05 -5.64 5.74
N VAL A 95 9.86 -6.19 5.55
CA VAL A 95 9.61 -7.11 4.45
C VAL A 95 9.78 -6.39 3.11
N PHE A 96 9.19 -5.21 3.00
CA PHE A 96 9.26 -4.44 1.79
C PHE A 96 10.71 -4.07 1.45
N GLN A 97 11.47 -3.67 2.46
CA GLN A 97 12.87 -3.32 2.27
C GLN A 97 13.70 -4.50 1.80
N GLN A 98 13.40 -5.68 2.33
CA GLN A 98 14.09 -6.88 1.87
C GLN A 98 13.77 -7.20 0.43
N LEU A 99 12.50 -7.02 0.04
CA LEU A 99 12.12 -7.24 -1.35
C LEU A 99 12.85 -6.28 -2.28
N GLU A 100 12.95 -5.01 -1.87
CA GLU A 100 13.69 -4.04 -2.67
C GLU A 100 15.16 -4.43 -2.80
N GLY A 101 15.75 -4.90 -1.71
CA GLY A 101 17.14 -5.32 -1.73
C GLY A 101 17.39 -6.50 -2.66
N LEU A 102 16.44 -7.41 -2.74
CA LEU A 102 16.58 -8.57 -3.61
C LEU A 102 16.47 -8.21 -5.09
N SER A 103 15.77 -7.14 -5.39
CA SER A 103 15.54 -6.78 -6.79
C SER A 103 16.62 -5.89 -7.37
N GLN A 104 17.60 -5.51 -6.57
CA GLN A 104 18.71 -4.66 -7.05
C GLN A 104 19.94 -5.43 -7.47
#